data_858ea8899d40d184e7ed1236cbbc755f
#
_entry.id   858ea8899d40d184e7ed1236cbbc755f
#
_cell.length_a   1.000
_cell.length_b   1.000
_cell.length_c   1.000
_cell.angle_alpha   90.00
_cell.angle_beta   90.00
_cell.angle_gamma   90.00
#
_symmetry.space_group_name_H-M   'P 1'
#
loop_
_entity.id
_entity.type
_entity.pdbx_description
1 polymer ?
#
loop_
_entity_poly.entity_id
_entity_poly.type
_entity_poly.pdbx_seq_one_letter_code
_entity_poly.pdbx_strand_id
1 'polypeptide(L)'
;MAGSGQGVQSQDIIKVSATSGLTPAPQARDHKVEVAKLIDVSTCIGCKACQVGCSEWNDIRSDVNAQCVGIYDNPVDLNAKAWTVMRFNEVEENDRLEWLIRKDGCMHCSEPGCLKACPAPGAIIQYANGIVDFQSDKCIGCGYCIAGCPFNIPRMNPEDNRVYKCTLCVDRVSVGQEPACVKTCPTGAIRFGSKEEMKLYAEQRVADLKSRGYENAGIYDPEGVGGTHVM
;
A
#
# COMPACT_ATOMS: atom_id res chain seq x y z
N MET A 1 6.41 -40.31 -21.22
CA MET A 1 5.46 -39.29 -21.68
C MET A 1 5.87 -38.01 -21.01
N ALA A 2 6.48 -37.10 -21.77
CA ALA A 2 6.87 -35.79 -21.25
C ALA A 2 5.59 -35.01 -21.00
N GLY A 3 5.31 -34.69 -19.74
CA GLY A 3 4.25 -33.78 -19.38
C GLY A 3 4.49 -32.46 -20.07
N SER A 4 3.55 -32.04 -20.90
CA SER A 4 3.50 -30.72 -21.48
C SER A 4 3.58 -29.72 -20.34
N GLY A 5 4.75 -29.13 -20.15
CA GLY A 5 4.90 -27.97 -19.29
C GLY A 5 3.98 -26.90 -19.85
N GLN A 6 2.80 -26.76 -19.25
CA GLN A 6 2.01 -25.58 -19.46
C GLN A 6 2.90 -24.43 -19.02
N GLY A 7 3.33 -23.63 -20.00
CA GLY A 7 4.08 -22.43 -19.70
C GLY A 7 3.31 -21.65 -18.67
N VAL A 8 4.03 -21.19 -17.64
CA VAL A 8 3.50 -20.32 -16.61
C VAL A 8 2.60 -19.27 -17.28
N GLN A 9 1.33 -19.29 -16.99
CA GLN A 9 0.39 -18.35 -17.57
C GLN A 9 0.84 -16.94 -17.21
N SER A 10 0.65 -15.98 -18.11
CA SER A 10 1.12 -14.60 -17.88
C SER A 10 0.58 -13.98 -16.57
N GLN A 11 -0.57 -14.43 -16.12
CA GLN A 11 -1.16 -14.08 -14.83
C GLN A 11 -0.48 -14.74 -13.63
N ASP A 12 0.28 -15.81 -13.84
CA ASP A 12 1.08 -16.45 -12.80
C ASP A 12 2.48 -15.84 -12.71
N ILE A 13 2.79 -14.88 -13.59
CA ILE A 13 4.09 -14.24 -13.64
C ILE A 13 4.22 -13.26 -12.49
N ILE A 14 5.13 -13.58 -11.59
CA ILE A 14 5.65 -12.64 -10.61
C ILE A 14 6.57 -11.68 -11.36
N LYS A 15 6.17 -10.40 -11.44
CA LYS A 15 6.97 -9.38 -12.10
C LYS A 15 8.09 -8.96 -11.15
N VAL A 16 9.32 -8.95 -11.64
CA VAL A 16 10.50 -8.50 -10.88
C VAL A 16 11.22 -7.39 -11.63
N SER A 17 11.83 -6.47 -10.87
CA SER A 17 12.67 -5.41 -11.44
C SER A 17 13.90 -6.01 -12.10
N ALA A 18 14.30 -5.47 -13.25
CA ALA A 18 15.54 -5.71 -13.99
C ALA A 18 16.09 -7.14 -13.85
N THR A 19 15.48 -8.13 -14.48
CA THR A 19 15.93 -9.52 -14.41
C THR A 19 17.30 -9.71 -15.07
N SER A 20 18.13 -10.55 -14.48
CA SER A 20 19.38 -11.02 -15.05
C SER A 20 19.49 -12.53 -14.90
N GLY A 21 20.43 -13.18 -15.63
CA GLY A 21 20.68 -14.62 -15.49
C GLY A 21 21.11 -15.06 -14.09
N LEU A 22 21.50 -14.12 -13.24
CA LEU A 22 21.88 -14.35 -11.83
C LEU A 22 20.76 -14.00 -10.85
N THR A 23 19.61 -13.48 -11.33
CA THR A 23 18.49 -13.13 -10.45
C THR A 23 17.81 -14.42 -10.01
N PRO A 24 17.78 -14.74 -8.70
CA PRO A 24 17.03 -15.88 -8.21
C PRO A 24 15.56 -15.79 -8.60
N ALA A 25 14.95 -16.91 -8.97
CA ALA A 25 13.51 -16.96 -9.17
C ALA A 25 12.81 -16.53 -7.87
N PRO A 26 11.85 -15.59 -7.92
CA PRO A 26 11.08 -15.23 -6.75
C PRO A 26 10.32 -16.45 -6.27
N GLN A 27 10.30 -16.66 -4.94
CA GLN A 27 9.49 -17.74 -4.39
C GLN A 27 8.03 -17.46 -4.71
N ALA A 28 7.39 -18.37 -5.42
CA ALA A 28 5.96 -18.31 -5.65
C ALA A 28 5.24 -18.40 -4.30
N ARG A 29 4.62 -17.30 -3.88
CA ARG A 29 3.67 -17.32 -2.78
C ARG A 29 2.31 -17.64 -3.42
N ASP A 30 1.72 -18.75 -3.03
CA ASP A 30 0.58 -19.41 -3.68
C ASP A 30 -0.75 -18.66 -3.54
N HIS A 31 -0.78 -17.36 -3.83
CA HIS A 31 -2.01 -16.58 -3.80
C HIS A 31 -2.32 -16.04 -5.19
N LYS A 32 -3.05 -16.81 -5.97
CA LYS A 32 -3.51 -16.44 -7.32
C LYS A 32 -4.66 -15.45 -7.30
N VAL A 33 -5.37 -15.32 -6.18
CA VAL A 33 -6.48 -14.38 -6.06
C VAL A 33 -5.93 -12.99 -5.76
N GLU A 34 -6.28 -12.02 -6.60
CA GLU A 34 -5.95 -10.62 -6.35
C GLU A 34 -6.60 -10.17 -5.04
N VAL A 35 -5.80 -9.55 -4.17
CA VAL A 35 -6.26 -8.99 -2.91
C VAL A 35 -6.30 -7.48 -2.96
N ALA A 36 -7.16 -6.88 -2.16
CA ALA A 36 -7.18 -5.44 -1.99
C ALA A 36 -7.46 -5.03 -0.54
N LYS A 37 -6.99 -3.84 -0.22
CA LYS A 37 -7.30 -3.13 1.00
C LYS A 37 -8.18 -1.93 0.66
N LEU A 38 -9.36 -1.88 1.26
CA LEU A 38 -10.29 -0.76 1.15
C LEU A 38 -10.13 0.14 2.39
N ILE A 39 -10.11 1.44 2.19
CA ILE A 39 -10.05 2.46 3.24
C ILE A 39 -11.29 3.35 3.13
N ASP A 40 -12.28 3.12 3.99
CA ASP A 40 -13.46 3.98 4.09
C ASP A 40 -13.14 5.20 4.98
N VAL A 41 -12.80 6.30 4.34
CA VAL A 41 -12.47 7.55 5.03
C VAL A 41 -13.65 8.13 5.82
N SER A 42 -14.89 7.79 5.44
CA SER A 42 -16.10 8.27 6.12
C SER A 42 -16.32 7.64 7.50
N THR A 43 -15.68 6.52 7.79
CA THR A 43 -15.75 5.82 9.09
C THR A 43 -14.45 5.92 9.87
N CYS A 44 -13.43 6.56 9.30
CA CYS A 44 -12.14 6.74 9.96
C CYS A 44 -12.23 7.81 11.06
N ILE A 45 -11.74 7.48 12.24
CA ILE A 45 -11.71 8.40 13.42
C ILE A 45 -10.31 8.98 13.70
N GLY A 46 -9.34 8.75 12.83
CA GLY A 46 -7.98 9.29 12.97
C GLY A 46 -7.18 8.75 14.16
N CYS A 47 -7.56 7.62 14.74
CA CYS A 47 -6.95 7.08 15.96
C CYS A 47 -5.50 6.64 15.86
N LYS A 48 -4.91 6.59 14.66
CA LYS A 48 -3.54 6.18 14.34
C LYS A 48 -3.20 4.71 14.69
N ALA A 49 -4.16 3.88 15.12
CA ALA A 49 -3.90 2.46 15.42
C ALA A 49 -3.26 1.72 14.22
N CYS A 50 -3.62 2.08 12.99
CA CYS A 50 -3.01 1.52 11.77
C CYS A 50 -1.53 1.88 11.60
N GLN A 51 -1.08 3.07 12.08
CA GLN A 51 0.34 3.44 12.12
C GLN A 51 1.08 2.59 13.16
N VAL A 52 0.53 2.52 14.37
CA VAL A 52 1.11 1.73 15.47
C VAL A 52 1.19 0.26 15.08
N GLY A 53 0.12 -0.33 14.57
CA GLY A 53 0.12 -1.73 14.15
C GLY A 53 1.11 -2.02 13.01
N CYS A 54 1.32 -1.07 12.08
CA CYS A 54 2.33 -1.18 11.05
C CYS A 54 3.75 -1.14 11.64
N SER A 55 3.99 -0.20 12.54
CA SER A 55 5.27 0.00 13.19
C SER A 55 5.68 -1.21 14.03
N GLU A 56 4.77 -1.70 14.86
CA GLU A 56 5.03 -2.85 15.74
C GLU A 56 5.24 -4.15 14.95
N TRP A 57 4.42 -4.39 13.92
CA TRP A 57 4.55 -5.61 13.13
C TRP A 57 5.84 -5.70 12.31
N ASN A 58 6.27 -4.57 11.74
CA ASN A 58 7.44 -4.53 10.87
C ASN A 58 8.73 -4.17 11.62
N ASP A 59 8.68 -4.04 12.94
CA ASP A 59 9.80 -3.61 13.80
C ASP A 59 10.46 -2.32 13.28
N ILE A 60 9.61 -1.38 12.83
CA ILE A 60 10.02 -0.06 12.37
C ILE A 60 9.45 0.98 13.33
N ARG A 61 10.32 1.72 13.99
CA ARG A 61 9.90 2.80 14.86
C ARG A 61 10.50 4.09 14.35
N SER A 62 9.64 5.00 13.91
CA SER A 62 10.09 6.36 13.61
C SER A 62 10.46 7.07 14.90
N ASP A 63 11.50 7.90 14.84
CA ASP A 63 11.87 8.77 15.96
C ASP A 63 10.79 9.83 16.15
N VAL A 64 9.79 9.50 16.95
CA VAL A 64 8.66 10.38 17.29
C VAL A 64 8.98 11.16 18.56
N ASN A 65 10.18 11.69 18.64
CA ASN A 65 10.66 12.37 19.85
C ASN A 65 10.19 13.82 19.97
N ALA A 66 9.66 14.39 18.89
CA ALA A 66 9.17 15.76 18.88
C ALA A 66 7.63 15.78 18.82
N GLN A 67 7.00 16.51 19.71
CA GLN A 67 5.61 16.85 19.57
C GLN A 67 5.45 17.76 18.34
N CYS A 68 4.59 17.36 17.39
CA CYS A 68 4.28 18.21 16.25
C CYS A 68 3.44 19.39 16.71
N VAL A 69 3.91 20.59 16.42
CA VAL A 69 3.19 21.83 16.75
C VAL A 69 2.45 22.33 15.52
N GLY A 70 1.15 22.57 15.65
CA GLY A 70 0.32 23.10 14.57
C GLY A 70 -0.20 22.09 13.55
N ILE A 71 0.14 20.81 13.70
CA ILE A 71 -0.40 19.71 12.86
C ILE A 71 -0.63 18.45 13.69
N TYR A 72 -1.54 17.60 13.24
CA TYR A 72 -1.82 16.31 13.87
C TYR A 72 -1.03 15.14 13.26
N ASP A 73 -0.46 15.34 12.09
CA ASP A 73 0.38 14.35 11.43
C ASP A 73 1.65 14.12 12.26
N ASN A 74 1.92 12.87 12.64
CA ASN A 74 3.13 12.50 13.34
C ASN A 74 3.48 11.03 13.02
N PRO A 75 4.58 10.78 12.31
CA PRO A 75 5.50 11.79 11.72
C PRO A 75 4.81 12.66 10.65
N VAL A 76 5.43 13.78 10.33
CA VAL A 76 4.89 14.76 9.35
C VAL A 76 4.76 14.18 7.95
N ASP A 77 5.62 13.22 7.59
CA ASP A 77 5.59 12.55 6.29
C ASP A 77 5.99 11.08 6.43
N LEU A 78 5.71 10.31 5.37
CA LEU A 78 6.25 8.96 5.21
C LEU A 78 7.77 8.99 5.29
N ASN A 79 8.36 7.98 5.92
CA ASN A 79 9.81 7.79 5.96
C ASN A 79 10.16 6.30 6.01
N ALA A 80 11.42 5.95 6.02
CA ALA A 80 11.88 4.56 6.03
C ALA A 80 11.39 3.76 7.26
N LYS A 81 11.08 4.45 8.36
CA LYS A 81 10.59 3.88 9.62
C LYS A 81 9.08 4.20 9.86
N ALA A 82 8.38 4.80 8.89
CA ALA A 82 6.94 5.08 8.93
C ALA A 82 6.33 4.88 7.54
N TRP A 83 5.89 3.66 7.25
CA TRP A 83 5.36 3.27 5.94
C TRP A 83 3.89 3.61 5.74
N THR A 84 3.26 4.11 6.77
CA THR A 84 1.89 4.61 6.74
C THR A 84 1.74 5.78 7.72
N VAL A 85 1.07 6.82 7.29
CA VAL A 85 0.83 8.03 8.09
C VAL A 85 -0.64 8.41 7.97
N MET A 86 -1.21 8.86 9.08
CA MET A 86 -2.54 9.47 9.08
C MET A 86 -2.39 10.96 8.81
N ARG A 87 -3.04 11.43 7.76
CA ARG A 87 -3.09 12.84 7.36
C ARG A 87 -4.36 13.47 7.89
N PHE A 88 -4.20 14.65 8.44
CA PHE A 88 -5.30 15.46 8.95
C PHE A 88 -5.27 16.81 8.23
N ASN A 89 -6.35 17.14 7.54
CA ASN A 89 -6.51 18.42 6.88
C ASN A 89 -7.76 19.09 7.44
N GLU A 90 -7.64 20.33 7.85
CA GLU A 90 -8.74 21.17 8.25
C GLU A 90 -9.18 21.99 7.05
N VAL A 91 -10.47 21.91 6.73
CA VAL A 91 -11.09 22.64 5.62
C VAL A 91 -12.26 23.44 6.17
N GLU A 92 -12.25 24.73 5.94
CA GLU A 92 -13.37 25.61 6.26
C GLU A 92 -14.24 25.77 5.02
N GLU A 93 -15.48 25.29 5.10
CA GLU A 93 -16.44 25.38 4.03
C GLU A 93 -17.83 25.76 4.63
N ASN A 94 -18.48 26.80 4.09
CA ASN A 94 -19.79 27.26 4.53
C ASN A 94 -19.89 27.54 6.03
N ASP A 95 -18.90 28.23 6.60
CA ASP A 95 -18.76 28.54 8.04
C ASP A 95 -18.69 27.30 8.95
N ARG A 96 -18.29 26.15 8.39
CA ARG A 96 -18.09 24.90 9.13
C ARG A 96 -16.65 24.45 8.94
N LEU A 97 -16.03 24.06 10.04
CA LEU A 97 -14.73 23.41 10.03
C LEU A 97 -14.92 21.90 9.87
N GLU A 98 -14.36 21.33 8.80
CA GLU A 98 -14.37 19.90 8.57
C GLU A 98 -12.95 19.32 8.66
N TRP A 99 -12.84 18.18 9.28
CA TRP A 99 -11.60 17.40 9.33
C TRP A 99 -11.63 16.32 8.28
N LEU A 100 -10.74 16.45 7.31
CA LEU A 100 -10.52 15.42 6.31
C LEU A 100 -9.37 14.53 6.76
N ILE A 101 -9.72 13.32 7.15
CA ILE A 101 -8.76 12.34 7.68
C ILE A 101 -8.55 11.25 6.65
N ARG A 102 -7.29 11.01 6.28
CA ARG A 102 -6.96 9.91 5.36
C ARG A 102 -5.71 9.17 5.79
N LYS A 103 -5.67 7.89 5.49
CA LYS A 103 -4.48 7.06 5.64
C LYS A 103 -3.62 7.20 4.38
N ASP A 104 -2.39 7.66 4.55
CA ASP A 104 -1.39 7.74 3.49
C ASP A 104 -0.46 6.53 3.51
N GLY A 105 -0.09 6.03 2.33
CA GLY A 105 0.77 4.86 2.16
C GLY A 105 0.72 4.31 0.74
N CYS A 106 1.39 3.20 0.51
CA CYS A 106 1.48 2.60 -0.83
C CYS A 106 0.11 2.15 -1.36
N MET A 107 -0.15 2.46 -2.63
CA MET A 107 -1.37 2.10 -3.34
C MET A 107 -1.32 0.71 -3.96
N HIS A 108 -0.14 0.07 -4.01
CA HIS A 108 0.06 -1.23 -4.66
C HIS A 108 -0.57 -1.27 -6.06
N CYS A 109 -0.04 -0.45 -6.96
CA CYS A 109 -0.52 -0.28 -8.34
C CYS A 109 -0.52 -1.61 -9.10
N SER A 110 -1.49 -1.82 -10.00
CA SER A 110 -1.49 -2.96 -10.92
C SER A 110 -0.38 -2.82 -11.97
N GLU A 111 -0.05 -1.57 -12.35
CA GLU A 111 1.07 -1.21 -13.23
C GLU A 111 2.09 -0.37 -12.45
N PRO A 112 2.92 -0.96 -11.57
CA PRO A 112 3.73 -0.20 -10.63
C PRO A 112 4.93 0.47 -11.32
N GLY A 113 4.88 1.80 -11.43
CA GLY A 113 5.96 2.62 -11.99
C GLY A 113 7.28 2.46 -11.23
N CYS A 114 7.22 2.25 -9.92
CA CYS A 114 8.41 2.02 -9.10
C CYS A 114 9.14 0.71 -9.49
N LEU A 115 8.41 -0.35 -9.87
CA LEU A 115 9.00 -1.60 -10.35
C LEU A 115 9.63 -1.41 -11.73
N LYS A 116 8.92 -0.69 -12.62
CA LYS A 116 9.41 -0.42 -14.00
C LYS A 116 10.68 0.45 -13.99
N ALA A 117 10.79 1.37 -13.03
CA ALA A 117 11.94 2.27 -12.90
C ALA A 117 13.15 1.63 -12.20
N CYS A 118 12.98 0.53 -11.48
CA CYS A 118 14.05 -0.05 -10.67
C CYS A 118 15.06 -0.83 -11.50
N PRO A 119 16.35 -0.44 -11.55
CA PRO A 119 17.39 -1.15 -12.31
C PRO A 119 17.99 -2.32 -11.53
N ALA A 120 17.72 -2.46 -10.24
CA ALA A 120 18.30 -3.52 -9.42
C ALA A 120 17.51 -4.82 -9.57
N PRO A 121 18.16 -5.92 -10.02
CA PRO A 121 17.47 -7.17 -10.26
C PRO A 121 16.79 -7.75 -9.01
N GLY A 122 15.48 -7.91 -9.07
CA GLY A 122 14.68 -8.50 -8.00
C GLY A 122 14.55 -7.66 -6.72
N ALA A 123 14.96 -6.38 -6.74
CA ALA A 123 14.76 -5.48 -5.60
C ALA A 123 13.29 -5.09 -5.41
N ILE A 124 12.51 -5.11 -6.47
CA ILE A 124 11.05 -4.91 -6.40
C ILE A 124 10.38 -6.11 -7.06
N ILE A 125 9.37 -6.64 -6.39
CA ILE A 125 8.60 -7.80 -6.83
C ILE A 125 7.11 -7.43 -6.80
N GLN A 126 6.39 -7.77 -7.85
CA GLN A 126 4.93 -7.78 -7.84
C GLN A 126 4.45 -9.23 -7.89
N TYR A 127 3.77 -9.66 -6.84
CA TYR A 127 3.19 -10.99 -6.77
C TYR A 127 1.89 -11.08 -7.57
N ALA A 128 1.48 -12.31 -7.91
CA ALA A 128 0.25 -12.58 -8.67
C ALA A 128 -1.02 -12.04 -7.98
N ASN A 129 -1.01 -11.94 -6.65
CA ASN A 129 -2.10 -11.33 -5.88
C ASN A 129 -2.13 -9.79 -5.89
N GLY A 130 -1.22 -9.16 -6.66
CA GLY A 130 -1.15 -7.71 -6.84
C GLY A 130 -0.28 -6.97 -5.82
N ILE A 131 0.25 -7.65 -4.81
CA ILE A 131 1.13 -7.01 -3.82
C ILE A 131 2.45 -6.63 -4.46
N VAL A 132 2.83 -5.37 -4.32
CA VAL A 132 4.15 -4.86 -4.73
C VAL A 132 5.05 -4.80 -3.51
N ASP A 133 6.07 -5.63 -3.47
CA ASP A 133 6.99 -5.79 -2.36
C ASP A 133 8.39 -5.25 -2.70
N PHE A 134 9.12 -4.80 -1.68
CA PHE A 134 10.50 -4.31 -1.79
C PHE A 134 11.43 -5.24 -1.02
N GLN A 135 12.44 -5.75 -1.71
CA GLN A 135 13.53 -6.54 -1.15
C GLN A 135 14.70 -5.59 -0.84
N SER A 136 14.72 -5.07 0.37
CA SER A 136 15.71 -4.05 0.77
C SER A 136 17.15 -4.54 0.71
N ASP A 137 17.38 -5.84 0.88
CA ASP A 137 18.70 -6.49 0.74
C ASP A 137 19.27 -6.39 -0.68
N LYS A 138 18.40 -6.29 -1.69
CA LYS A 138 18.80 -6.15 -3.10
C LYS A 138 18.77 -4.70 -3.59
N CYS A 139 18.35 -3.77 -2.74
CA CYS A 139 18.31 -2.36 -3.10
C CYS A 139 19.71 -1.76 -3.20
N ILE A 140 20.00 -1.07 -4.30
CA ILE A 140 21.27 -0.38 -4.57
C ILE A 140 21.24 1.11 -4.24
N GLY A 141 20.14 1.63 -3.70
CA GLY A 141 20.03 3.03 -3.26
C GLY A 141 19.95 4.06 -4.38
N CYS A 142 19.62 3.68 -5.62
CA CYS A 142 19.63 4.62 -6.75
C CYS A 142 18.47 5.64 -6.76
N GLY A 143 17.39 5.42 -6.01
CA GLY A 143 16.26 6.33 -5.88
C GLY A 143 15.29 6.38 -7.06
N TYR A 144 15.50 5.66 -8.17
CA TYR A 144 14.63 5.73 -9.35
C TYR A 144 13.18 5.31 -9.07
N CYS A 145 12.96 4.41 -8.13
CA CYS A 145 11.62 4.03 -7.70
C CYS A 145 10.86 5.17 -7.00
N ILE A 146 11.57 6.13 -6.41
CA ILE A 146 10.97 7.33 -5.82
C ILE A 146 10.44 8.22 -6.94
N ALA A 147 11.28 8.51 -7.94
CA ALA A 147 10.88 9.29 -9.11
C ALA A 147 9.80 8.59 -9.96
N GLY A 148 9.83 7.25 -10.02
CA GLY A 148 8.86 6.45 -10.75
C GLY A 148 7.51 6.27 -10.06
N CYS A 149 7.31 6.77 -8.85
CA CYS A 149 6.07 6.64 -8.09
C CYS A 149 5.19 7.88 -8.24
N PRO A 150 4.02 7.82 -8.91
CA PRO A 150 3.15 8.98 -9.07
C PRO A 150 2.52 9.45 -7.75
N PHE A 151 2.55 8.61 -6.71
CA PHE A 151 2.00 8.90 -5.39
C PHE A 151 3.07 9.37 -4.39
N ASN A 152 4.33 9.50 -4.82
CA ASN A 152 5.45 9.91 -3.97
C ASN A 152 5.55 9.08 -2.66
N ILE A 153 5.54 7.75 -2.76
CA ILE A 153 5.47 6.88 -1.57
C ILE A 153 6.83 6.34 -1.11
N PRO A 154 7.69 5.75 -1.98
CA PRO A 154 8.94 5.16 -1.52
C PRO A 154 9.84 6.20 -0.85
N ARG A 155 10.50 5.81 0.24
CA ARG A 155 11.41 6.69 1.00
C ARG A 155 12.77 6.06 1.16
N MET A 156 13.80 6.86 0.91
CA MET A 156 15.20 6.49 1.16
C MET A 156 15.48 6.56 2.66
N ASN A 157 16.13 5.53 3.19
CA ASN A 157 16.71 5.57 4.52
C ASN A 157 18.17 6.10 4.43
N PRO A 158 18.49 7.21 5.08
CA PRO A 158 19.82 7.78 5.01
C PRO A 158 20.87 6.94 5.77
N GLU A 159 20.45 6.06 6.69
CA GLU A 159 21.36 5.24 7.50
C GLU A 159 21.97 4.09 6.68
N ASP A 160 21.18 3.44 5.84
CA ASP A 160 21.61 2.28 5.04
C ASP A 160 21.54 2.50 3.53
N ASN A 161 21.10 3.68 3.10
CA ASN A 161 20.93 4.09 1.71
C ASN A 161 20.02 3.15 0.90
N ARG A 162 18.97 2.59 1.54
CA ARG A 162 17.99 1.72 0.93
C ARG A 162 16.61 2.34 0.93
N VAL A 163 15.75 1.87 0.03
CA VAL A 163 14.39 2.41 -0.11
C VAL A 163 13.39 1.48 0.54
N TYR A 164 12.43 2.09 1.24
CA TYR A 164 11.38 1.40 2.00
C TYR A 164 10.00 1.93 1.67
N LYS A 165 8.99 1.08 1.80
CA LYS A 165 7.57 1.41 1.70
C LYS A 165 6.71 0.29 2.29
N CYS A 166 5.40 0.52 2.39
CA CYS A 166 4.44 -0.51 2.78
C CYS A 166 4.53 -1.74 1.85
N THR A 167 4.60 -2.94 2.44
CA THR A 167 4.66 -4.24 1.76
C THR A 167 3.29 -4.94 1.70
N LEU A 168 2.21 -4.27 2.14
CA LEU A 168 0.89 -4.84 2.39
C LEU A 168 0.94 -6.06 3.33
N CYS A 169 1.95 -6.11 4.19
CA CYS A 169 2.22 -7.25 5.08
C CYS A 169 2.18 -8.58 4.32
N VAL A 170 2.92 -8.68 3.22
CA VAL A 170 2.94 -9.87 2.36
C VAL A 170 3.28 -11.14 3.13
N ASP A 171 4.08 -11.04 4.18
CA ASP A 171 4.40 -12.11 5.12
C ASP A 171 3.15 -12.63 5.85
N ARG A 172 2.28 -11.73 6.33
CA ARG A 172 1.00 -12.09 6.97
C ARG A 172 0.01 -12.64 5.95
N VAL A 173 -0.16 -11.94 4.83
CA VAL A 173 -1.11 -12.33 3.78
C VAL A 173 -0.78 -13.70 3.22
N SER A 174 0.51 -14.03 3.06
CA SER A 174 0.94 -15.33 2.56
C SER A 174 0.57 -16.53 3.46
N VAL A 175 0.22 -16.28 4.71
CA VAL A 175 -0.24 -17.31 5.66
C VAL A 175 -1.72 -17.13 6.05
N GLY A 176 -2.48 -16.39 5.24
CA GLY A 176 -3.92 -16.21 5.43
C GLY A 176 -4.30 -15.21 6.53
N GLN A 177 -3.36 -14.35 6.95
CA GLN A 177 -3.65 -13.31 7.93
C GLN A 177 -3.89 -11.96 7.25
N GLU A 178 -4.73 -11.13 7.85
CA GLU A 178 -4.93 -9.75 7.41
C GLU A 178 -3.70 -8.89 7.67
N PRO A 179 -3.45 -7.83 6.87
CA PRO A 179 -2.45 -6.83 7.17
C PRO A 179 -2.59 -6.24 8.57
N ALA A 180 -1.50 -5.93 9.24
CA ALA A 180 -1.50 -5.43 10.62
C ALA A 180 -2.39 -4.18 10.78
N CYS A 181 -2.34 -3.25 9.82
CA CYS A 181 -3.17 -2.04 9.87
C CYS A 181 -4.68 -2.31 9.74
N VAL A 182 -5.08 -3.42 9.11
CA VAL A 182 -6.48 -3.87 9.06
C VAL A 182 -6.88 -4.42 10.42
N LYS A 183 -6.07 -5.35 10.92
CA LYS A 183 -6.31 -6.02 12.21
C LYS A 183 -6.47 -5.05 13.39
N THR A 184 -5.74 -3.93 13.36
CA THR A 184 -5.76 -2.94 14.44
C THR A 184 -6.80 -1.84 14.28
N CYS A 185 -7.56 -1.80 13.17
CA CYS A 185 -8.54 -0.75 12.92
C CYS A 185 -9.80 -0.94 13.78
N PRO A 186 -10.07 -0.09 14.79
CA PRO A 186 -11.16 -0.33 15.73
C PRO A 186 -12.55 -0.06 15.12
N THR A 187 -12.63 0.80 14.10
CA THR A 187 -13.91 1.13 13.44
C THR A 187 -14.20 0.25 12.23
N GLY A 188 -13.25 -0.60 11.81
CA GLY A 188 -13.36 -1.33 10.56
C GLY A 188 -13.31 -0.45 9.31
N ALA A 189 -12.80 0.79 9.44
CA ALA A 189 -12.58 1.70 8.31
C ALA A 189 -11.58 1.14 7.30
N ILE A 190 -10.67 0.26 7.73
CA ILE A 190 -9.76 -0.45 6.85
C ILE A 190 -10.22 -1.90 6.76
N ARG A 191 -10.51 -2.35 5.54
CA ARG A 191 -10.93 -3.73 5.23
C ARG A 191 -9.94 -4.39 4.29
N PHE A 192 -9.94 -5.72 4.28
CA PHE A 192 -9.07 -6.51 3.42
C PHE A 192 -9.80 -7.77 2.97
N GLY A 193 -9.60 -8.14 1.72
CA GLY A 193 -10.20 -9.34 1.13
C GLY A 193 -9.76 -9.50 -0.33
N SER A 194 -10.50 -10.29 -1.10
CA SER A 194 -10.30 -10.31 -2.54
C SER A 194 -10.61 -8.94 -3.14
N LYS A 195 -9.92 -8.60 -4.23
CA LYS A 195 -10.12 -7.30 -4.90
C LYS A 195 -11.56 -7.14 -5.38
N GLU A 196 -12.17 -8.22 -5.83
CA GLU A 196 -13.56 -8.25 -6.28
C GLU A 196 -14.53 -7.95 -5.14
N GLU A 197 -14.38 -8.65 -4.00
CA GLU A 197 -15.21 -8.40 -2.81
C GLU A 197 -15.06 -6.97 -2.29
N MET A 198 -13.83 -6.46 -2.28
CA MET A 198 -13.59 -5.09 -1.81
C MET A 198 -14.18 -4.04 -2.74
N LYS A 199 -14.16 -4.26 -4.06
CA LYS A 199 -14.82 -3.39 -5.03
C LYS A 199 -16.34 -3.40 -4.85
N LEU A 200 -16.93 -4.56 -4.75
CA LEU A 200 -18.37 -4.70 -4.52
C LEU A 200 -18.81 -4.01 -3.22
N TYR A 201 -18.06 -4.21 -2.15
CA TYR A 201 -18.32 -3.53 -0.88
C TYR A 201 -18.20 -2.00 -1.01
N ALA A 202 -17.17 -1.52 -1.71
CA ALA A 202 -16.95 -0.10 -1.94
C ALA A 202 -18.10 0.54 -2.75
N GLU A 203 -18.58 -0.12 -3.79
CA GLU A 203 -19.73 0.34 -4.61
C GLU A 203 -21.00 0.44 -3.76
N GLN A 204 -21.29 -0.56 -2.93
CA GLN A 204 -22.42 -0.54 -2.01
C GLN A 204 -22.29 0.60 -1.00
N ARG A 205 -21.08 0.83 -0.48
CA ARG A 205 -20.82 1.92 0.46
C ARG A 205 -20.99 3.30 -0.18
N VAL A 206 -20.53 3.47 -1.42
CA VAL A 206 -20.73 4.70 -2.18
C VAL A 206 -22.22 4.96 -2.40
N ALA A 207 -23.01 3.94 -2.74
CA ALA A 207 -24.45 4.06 -2.89
C ALA A 207 -25.13 4.50 -1.59
N ASP A 208 -24.76 3.91 -0.45
CA ASP A 208 -25.24 4.30 0.88
C ASP A 208 -24.90 5.76 1.20
N LEU A 209 -23.67 6.17 0.99
CA LEU A 209 -23.21 7.54 1.24
C LEU A 209 -23.99 8.55 0.36
N LYS A 210 -24.18 8.25 -0.92
CA LYS A 210 -24.98 9.10 -1.82
C LYS A 210 -26.42 9.22 -1.37
N SER A 211 -27.04 8.14 -0.90
CA SER A 211 -28.40 8.17 -0.35
C SER A 211 -28.54 9.04 0.90
N ARG A 212 -27.42 9.26 1.60
CA ARG A 212 -27.31 10.12 2.79
C ARG A 212 -26.93 11.56 2.47
N GLY A 213 -26.83 11.94 1.18
CA GLY A 213 -26.55 13.31 0.74
C GLY A 213 -25.06 13.60 0.44
N TYR A 214 -24.18 12.60 0.48
CA TYR A 214 -22.79 12.77 0.08
C TYR A 214 -22.64 12.54 -1.43
N GLU A 215 -23.08 13.51 -2.24
CA GLU A 215 -23.18 13.39 -3.71
C GLU A 215 -21.84 13.06 -4.37
N ASN A 216 -20.74 13.58 -3.84
CA ASN A 216 -19.39 13.39 -4.36
C ASN A 216 -18.70 12.10 -3.86
N ALA A 217 -19.42 11.22 -3.14
CA ALA A 217 -18.86 9.95 -2.72
C ALA A 217 -18.44 9.11 -3.93
N GLY A 218 -17.22 8.54 -3.88
CA GLY A 218 -16.66 7.77 -4.97
C GLY A 218 -15.53 6.84 -4.50
N ILE A 219 -15.09 5.98 -5.40
CA ILE A 219 -13.96 5.08 -5.18
C ILE A 219 -12.73 5.68 -5.85
N TYR A 220 -11.63 5.74 -5.13
CA TYR A 220 -10.35 6.15 -5.69
C TYR A 220 -9.57 4.92 -6.18
N ASP A 221 -9.64 4.67 -7.48
CA ASP A 221 -8.93 3.58 -8.17
C ASP A 221 -8.35 4.11 -9.50
N PRO A 222 -7.21 4.82 -9.48
CA PRO A 222 -6.72 5.59 -10.62
C PRO A 222 -6.29 4.70 -11.79
N GLU A 223 -6.88 4.93 -12.96
CA GLU A 223 -6.63 4.17 -14.19
C GLU A 223 -5.20 4.32 -14.73
N GLY A 224 -4.56 5.48 -14.50
CA GLY A 224 -3.21 5.78 -14.99
C GLY A 224 -2.11 4.84 -14.50
N VAL A 225 -2.40 4.00 -13.50
CA VAL A 225 -1.53 2.96 -12.97
C VAL A 225 -2.15 1.56 -13.09
N GLY A 226 -3.14 1.41 -13.98
CA GLY A 226 -3.89 0.16 -14.18
C GLY A 226 -4.83 -0.20 -13.02
N GLY A 227 -5.21 0.79 -12.21
CA GLY A 227 -5.89 0.58 -10.94
C GLY A 227 -4.93 0.21 -9.80
N THR A 228 -5.47 0.04 -8.60
CA THR A 228 -4.70 -0.18 -7.38
C THR A 228 -5.24 -1.33 -6.55
N HIS A 229 -4.42 -1.83 -5.62
CA HIS A 229 -4.81 -2.83 -4.61
C HIS A 229 -5.02 -2.17 -3.23
N VAL A 230 -5.05 -0.83 -3.20
CA VAL A 230 -5.50 -0.02 -2.07
C VAL A 230 -6.46 1.04 -2.62
N MET A 231 -7.67 1.05 -2.17
CA MET A 231 -8.76 1.91 -2.63
C MET A 231 -9.27 2.75 -1.49
#